data_8f19f69c20d06ba31bc05d951caccf68
#
_entry.id   8f19f69c20d06ba31bc05d951caccf68
#
_cell.length_a   1.000
_cell.length_b   1.000
_cell.length_c   1.000
_cell.angle_alpha   90.00
_cell.angle_beta   90.00
_cell.angle_gamma   90.00
#
_symmetry.space_group_name_H-M   'P 1'
#
loop_
_entity.id
_entity.type
_entity.pdbx_description
1 polymer ?
#
loop_
_entity_poly.entity_id
_entity_poly.type
_entity_poly.pdbx_seq_one_letter_code
_entity_poly.pdbx_strand_id
1 'polypeptide(L)'
;VHEAASSNARFGGFNAAQGELLLAEPLAEQLSDADALMSDGIGKQKDRGVGLAVAYEKPSLGLKGDLGSTPLGFRETSLVGGISLDRPFAENSNFRYNLNLSRRAVVDSLLSFAGAKDARTGVEWGGVTASGLRGQISFDNQRYGTYLYAGWASLDGKNVESNERVELGSGIYWYLFSNEDARLTGGLSLSAQHYDDNQSFYTYGHGGYFSPQSFFSLGVPFSWAQRGANWSYQVQSSVGVQYIDQDGAPYYRDKGAQSALESLAATYAANATDGRVLNTRYAAQSKTGIGYSLGASGEVRLGDGFFLGGALGMDNARDYRQYTGGLYLRYLFDDAGGAMPLPVNPYRSPYSN
;
A
#
# COMPACT_ATOMS: atom_id res chain seq x y z
N VAL A 1 12.00 -1.58 14.20
CA VAL A 1 12.39 -0.25 13.71
C VAL A 1 12.05 -0.18 12.24
N HIS A 2 11.29 0.84 11.86
CA HIS A 2 10.91 1.07 10.48
C HIS A 2 11.61 2.31 9.95
N GLU A 3 12.10 2.22 8.73
CA GLU A 3 12.66 3.35 8.01
C GLU A 3 12.02 3.39 6.62
N ALA A 4 11.52 4.55 6.21
CA ALA A 4 10.97 4.80 4.90
C ALA A 4 11.77 5.91 4.22
N ALA A 5 12.09 5.73 2.95
CA ALA A 5 12.82 6.69 2.15
C ALA A 5 12.23 6.79 0.75
N SER A 6 12.18 7.98 0.20
CA SER A 6 11.81 8.20 -1.20
C SER A 6 13.04 8.51 -2.03
N SER A 7 13.15 7.84 -3.17
CA SER A 7 14.15 8.17 -4.18
C SER A 7 13.71 9.31 -5.09
N ASN A 8 12.41 9.59 -5.15
CA ASN A 8 11.84 10.70 -5.92
C ASN A 8 11.70 11.92 -5.03
N ALA A 9 12.55 12.88 -5.24
CA ALA A 9 12.82 13.97 -4.33
C ALA A 9 11.84 15.14 -4.40
N ARG A 10 10.68 15.03 -5.03
CA ARG A 10 9.80 16.18 -5.24
C ARG A 10 8.42 15.95 -4.64
N PHE A 11 8.36 16.03 -3.33
CA PHE A 11 7.11 16.06 -2.60
C PHE A 11 6.61 17.50 -2.48
N GLY A 12 5.57 17.85 -3.18
CA GLY A 12 4.95 19.15 -3.08
C GLY A 12 5.86 20.31 -3.56
N GLY A 13 5.33 21.44 -3.65
CA GLY A 13 6.00 22.61 -4.19
C GLY A 13 5.92 22.70 -5.70
N PHE A 14 6.52 23.72 -6.23
CA PHE A 14 6.51 24.01 -7.65
C PHE A 14 7.48 23.12 -8.40
N ASN A 15 7.10 22.64 -9.58
CA ASN A 15 8.05 22.01 -10.50
C ASN A 15 9.02 23.07 -11.04
N ALA A 16 10.08 22.65 -11.74
CA ALA A 16 11.09 23.56 -12.26
C ALA A 16 10.48 24.68 -13.14
N ALA A 17 9.52 24.35 -14.00
CA ALA A 17 8.85 25.33 -14.85
C ALA A 17 8.00 26.33 -14.05
N GLN A 18 7.35 25.89 -12.98
CA GLN A 18 6.61 26.76 -12.07
C GLN A 18 7.54 27.60 -11.21
N GLY A 19 8.71 27.08 -10.86
CA GLY A 19 9.76 27.82 -10.19
C GLY A 19 10.34 28.94 -11.06
N GLU A 20 10.67 28.64 -12.30
CA GLU A 20 11.10 29.64 -13.28
C GLU A 20 10.07 30.76 -13.48
N LEU A 21 8.80 30.44 -13.35
CA LEU A 21 7.69 31.36 -13.50
C LEU A 21 7.53 32.31 -12.33
N LEU A 22 7.69 31.80 -11.11
CA LEU A 22 7.71 32.62 -9.89
C LEU A 22 8.90 33.59 -9.88
N LEU A 23 9.95 33.26 -10.64
CA LEU A 23 11.17 34.08 -10.76
C LEU A 23 11.13 35.11 -11.87
N ALA A 24 10.17 35.04 -12.78
CA ALA A 24 10.05 35.98 -13.89
C ALA A 24 9.16 37.18 -13.53
N GLU A 25 9.71 38.18 -12.81
CA GLU A 25 9.12 39.52 -12.53
C GLU A 25 8.02 39.61 -11.45
N PRO A 26 7.98 40.60 -10.63
CA PRO A 26 8.98 41.29 -9.79
C PRO A 26 9.24 40.60 -8.45
N LEU A 27 8.83 39.32 -8.30
CA LEU A 27 9.11 38.47 -7.14
C LEU A 27 10.59 38.07 -7.05
N ALA A 28 11.35 38.22 -8.13
CA ALA A 28 12.77 37.89 -8.17
C ALA A 28 13.60 38.67 -7.12
N GLU A 29 13.23 39.90 -6.80
CA GLU A 29 13.93 40.69 -5.76
C GLU A 29 13.61 40.18 -4.33
N GLN A 30 12.48 39.55 -4.11
CA GLN A 30 12.13 38.97 -2.82
C GLN A 30 12.64 37.53 -2.65
N LEU A 31 13.08 36.90 -3.73
CA LEU A 31 13.59 35.53 -3.79
C LEU A 31 15.08 35.52 -4.13
N SER A 32 15.89 36.36 -3.46
CA SER A 32 17.37 36.34 -3.60
C SER A 32 18.00 34.98 -3.21
N ASP A 33 17.23 34.08 -2.62
CA ASP A 33 17.58 32.67 -2.37
C ASP A 33 16.95 31.70 -3.38
N ALA A 34 16.59 32.18 -4.58
CA ALA A 34 15.95 31.39 -5.60
C ALA A 34 16.79 30.19 -6.06
N ASP A 35 18.11 30.31 -6.08
CA ASP A 35 19.01 29.19 -6.37
C ASP A 35 18.94 28.11 -5.26
N ALA A 36 18.83 28.51 -4.00
CA ALA A 36 18.60 27.58 -2.91
C ALA A 36 17.21 26.91 -3.00
N LEU A 37 16.18 27.67 -3.41
CA LEU A 37 14.84 27.15 -3.69
C LEU A 37 14.81 26.16 -4.86
N MET A 38 15.69 26.30 -5.83
CA MET A 38 15.76 25.46 -7.02
C MET A 38 16.77 24.32 -6.86
N SER A 39 17.88 24.52 -6.14
CA SER A 39 18.95 23.53 -5.98
C SER A 39 18.68 22.54 -4.85
N ASP A 40 18.15 23.00 -3.73
CA ASP A 40 17.78 22.16 -2.58
C ASP A 40 16.29 21.84 -2.55
N GLY A 41 15.60 22.12 -3.64
CA GLY A 41 14.17 21.93 -3.74
C GLY A 41 13.75 20.69 -3.00
N ILE A 42 12.71 20.51 -2.45
CA ILE A 42 12.07 19.44 -1.71
C ILE A 42 12.84 18.11 -1.80
N GLY A 43 14.06 18.10 -1.34
CA GLY A 43 15.03 17.00 -1.51
C GLY A 43 14.52 15.63 -1.09
N LYS A 44 15.33 14.60 -1.16
CA LYS A 44 15.00 13.28 -0.66
C LYS A 44 14.59 13.37 0.80
N GLN A 45 13.36 12.99 1.10
CA GLN A 45 12.88 12.86 2.46
C GLN A 45 13.01 11.40 2.92
N LYS A 46 13.29 11.22 4.18
CA LYS A 46 13.30 9.92 4.86
C LYS A 46 12.71 10.08 6.25
N ASP A 47 12.13 9.02 6.74
CA ASP A 47 11.60 8.97 8.09
C ASP A 47 11.95 7.63 8.75
N ARG A 48 11.96 7.59 10.07
CA ARG A 48 12.24 6.39 10.85
C ARG A 48 11.42 6.40 12.13
N GLY A 49 11.06 5.20 12.59
CA GLY A 49 10.31 5.10 13.82
C GLY A 49 10.20 3.66 14.30
N VAL A 50 9.55 3.48 15.44
CA VAL A 50 9.27 2.18 16.06
C VAL A 50 7.76 2.00 16.12
N GLY A 51 7.25 0.97 15.47
CA GLY A 51 5.84 0.60 15.57
C GLY A 51 5.61 -0.30 16.78
N LEU A 52 4.49 -0.08 17.45
CA LEU A 52 4.02 -0.90 18.55
C LEU A 52 2.63 -1.44 18.23
N ALA A 53 2.40 -2.72 18.51
CA ALA A 53 1.09 -3.33 18.37
C ALA A 53 0.89 -4.46 19.35
N VAL A 54 -0.38 -4.71 19.69
CA VAL A 54 -0.85 -5.85 20.44
C VAL A 54 -1.89 -6.58 19.60
N ALA A 55 -1.78 -7.89 19.55
CA ALA A 55 -2.74 -8.74 18.85
C ALA A 55 -3.28 -9.83 19.75
N TYR A 56 -4.53 -10.19 19.54
CA TYR A 56 -5.20 -11.29 20.23
C TYR A 56 -5.88 -12.19 19.21
N GLU A 57 -5.69 -13.48 19.35
CA GLU A 57 -6.32 -14.49 18.53
C GLU A 57 -7.01 -15.54 19.40
N LYS A 58 -8.26 -15.87 19.05
CA LYS A 58 -9.01 -16.97 19.65
C LYS A 58 -9.47 -17.95 18.56
N PRO A 59 -8.65 -18.96 18.23
CA PRO A 59 -8.91 -19.89 17.12
C PRO A 59 -10.25 -20.61 17.21
N SER A 60 -10.70 -20.97 18.44
CA SER A 60 -11.99 -21.63 18.66
C SER A 60 -13.20 -20.81 18.20
N LEU A 61 -13.07 -19.49 18.18
CA LEU A 61 -14.09 -18.56 17.69
C LEU A 61 -13.79 -18.07 16.27
N GLY A 62 -12.62 -18.38 15.71
CA GLY A 62 -12.14 -17.79 14.47
C GLY A 62 -11.92 -16.27 14.56
N LEU A 63 -11.76 -15.75 15.76
CA LEU A 63 -11.65 -14.31 16.03
C LEU A 63 -10.19 -13.90 16.17
N LYS A 64 -9.82 -12.84 15.44
CA LYS A 64 -8.54 -12.13 15.59
C LYS A 64 -8.80 -10.64 15.75
N GLY A 65 -8.00 -10.00 16.58
CA GLY A 65 -8.03 -8.54 16.73
C GLY A 65 -6.63 -8.02 16.99
N ASP A 66 -6.35 -6.83 16.52
CA ASP A 66 -5.10 -6.14 16.78
C ASP A 66 -5.32 -4.63 16.93
N LEU A 67 -4.44 -4.01 17.68
CA LEU A 67 -4.39 -2.57 17.88
C LEU A 67 -2.93 -2.13 17.98
N GLY A 68 -2.58 -1.08 17.27
CA GLY A 68 -1.23 -0.55 17.28
C GLY A 68 -1.16 0.86 16.72
N SER A 69 0.05 1.33 16.49
CA SER A 69 0.31 2.62 15.86
C SER A 69 1.22 2.45 14.67
N THR A 70 1.10 3.30 13.66
CA THR A 70 2.18 3.51 12.69
C THR A 70 3.45 3.91 13.45
N PRO A 71 4.65 3.78 12.86
CA PRO A 71 5.88 3.99 13.60
C PRO A 71 5.91 5.32 14.34
N LEU A 72 6.10 5.24 15.66
CA LEU A 72 6.35 6.40 16.52
C LEU A 72 7.68 7.04 16.12
N GLY A 73 7.68 8.33 15.88
CA GLY A 73 8.82 9.06 15.34
C GLY A 73 8.66 9.37 13.85
N PHE A 74 7.65 8.83 13.18
CA PHE A 74 7.22 9.34 11.90
C PHE A 74 6.59 10.72 12.06
N ARG A 75 6.66 11.51 11.00
CA ARG A 75 6.04 12.84 10.94
C ARG A 75 4.55 12.77 11.26
N GLU A 76 3.87 11.80 10.64
CA GLU A 76 2.47 11.51 10.92
C GLU A 76 2.35 10.11 11.54
N THR A 77 1.88 10.06 12.77
CA THR A 77 1.63 8.82 13.50
C THR A 77 0.12 8.62 13.64
N SER A 78 -0.37 7.46 13.25
CA SER A 78 -1.79 7.11 13.29
C SER A 78 -2.03 5.84 14.08
N LEU A 79 -3.17 5.77 14.75
CA LEU A 79 -3.68 4.55 15.35
C LEU A 79 -4.18 3.62 14.24
N VAL A 80 -3.78 2.35 14.29
CA VAL A 80 -4.17 1.30 13.34
C VAL A 80 -4.62 0.07 14.09
N GLY A 81 -5.44 -0.75 13.48
CA GLY A 81 -5.91 -1.98 14.10
C GLY A 81 -7.09 -2.57 13.34
N GLY A 82 -7.59 -3.71 13.80
CA GLY A 82 -8.74 -4.33 13.20
C GLY A 82 -9.25 -5.54 13.94
N ILE A 83 -10.40 -6.01 13.50
CA ILE A 83 -11.04 -7.23 13.96
C ILE A 83 -11.39 -8.05 12.73
N SER A 84 -11.09 -9.35 12.76
CA SER A 84 -11.50 -10.29 11.74
C SER A 84 -12.15 -11.52 12.35
N LEU A 85 -13.15 -12.03 11.64
CA LEU A 85 -13.86 -13.26 11.96
C LEU A 85 -13.77 -14.21 10.77
N ASP A 86 -13.18 -15.39 10.95
CA ASP A 86 -13.04 -16.43 9.94
C ASP A 86 -13.67 -17.73 10.45
N ARG A 87 -14.79 -18.14 9.85
CA ARG A 87 -15.53 -19.32 10.29
C ARG A 87 -16.06 -20.16 9.12
N PRO A 88 -16.22 -21.48 9.31
CA PRO A 88 -17.04 -22.28 8.42
C PRO A 88 -18.52 -21.88 8.58
N PHE A 89 -19.31 -21.99 7.50
CA PHE A 89 -20.77 -21.76 7.55
C PHE A 89 -21.50 -22.76 8.45
N ALA A 90 -21.00 -23.98 8.50
CA ALA A 90 -21.50 -25.04 9.40
C ALA A 90 -20.33 -25.90 9.83
N GLU A 91 -20.51 -26.70 10.87
CA GLU A 91 -19.54 -27.71 11.31
C GLU A 91 -19.20 -28.66 10.14
N ASN A 92 -17.90 -28.86 9.87
CA ASN A 92 -17.39 -29.63 8.73
C ASN A 92 -17.76 -29.10 7.33
N SER A 93 -18.20 -27.85 7.20
CA SER A 93 -18.47 -27.24 5.90
C SER A 93 -17.17 -26.92 5.16
N ASN A 94 -17.14 -27.23 3.87
CA ASN A 94 -16.10 -26.77 2.95
C ASN A 94 -16.23 -25.27 2.60
N PHE A 95 -17.36 -24.65 2.95
CA PHE A 95 -17.58 -23.22 2.80
C PHE A 95 -17.19 -22.49 4.05
N ARG A 96 -16.46 -21.38 3.87
CA ARG A 96 -16.04 -20.47 4.93
C ARG A 96 -16.39 -19.04 4.57
N TYR A 97 -16.58 -18.21 5.58
CA TYR A 97 -16.65 -16.78 5.42
C TYR A 97 -15.59 -16.10 6.28
N ASN A 98 -15.06 -15.01 5.77
CA ASN A 98 -14.18 -14.10 6.49
C ASN A 98 -14.78 -12.68 6.44
N LEU A 99 -14.89 -12.04 7.59
CA LEU A 99 -15.28 -10.64 7.72
C LEU A 99 -14.13 -9.89 8.40
N ASN A 100 -13.73 -8.78 7.83
CA ASN A 100 -12.65 -7.95 8.38
C ASN A 100 -13.12 -6.50 8.44
N LEU A 101 -13.01 -5.89 9.62
CA LEU A 101 -13.15 -4.46 9.84
C LEU A 101 -11.81 -3.93 10.32
N SER A 102 -11.23 -2.98 9.61
CA SER A 102 -9.88 -2.53 9.93
C SER A 102 -9.63 -1.07 9.56
N ARG A 103 -8.65 -0.49 10.24
CA ARG A 103 -7.97 0.74 9.88
C ARG A 103 -6.49 0.42 9.71
N ARG A 104 -5.97 0.56 8.49
CA ARG A 104 -4.58 0.22 8.13
C ARG A 104 -3.88 1.41 7.49
N ALA A 105 -2.57 1.51 7.70
CA ALA A 105 -1.78 2.51 6.99
C ALA A 105 -1.66 2.16 5.51
N VAL A 106 -1.65 3.17 4.66
CA VAL A 106 -1.34 3.03 3.24
C VAL A 106 0.18 3.17 3.07
N VAL A 107 0.83 2.08 2.67
CA VAL A 107 2.31 1.96 2.68
C VAL A 107 2.94 2.08 1.29
N ASP A 108 2.23 2.62 0.32
CA ASP A 108 2.64 2.69 -1.09
C ASP A 108 3.84 3.64 -1.31
N SER A 109 3.96 4.68 -0.48
CA SER A 109 5.04 5.65 -0.57
C SER A 109 5.40 6.22 0.80
N LEU A 110 6.51 6.96 0.87
CA LEU A 110 6.85 7.72 2.08
C LEU A 110 5.75 8.71 2.45
N LEU A 111 5.17 9.39 1.46
CA LEU A 111 4.10 10.36 1.69
C LEU A 111 2.87 9.71 2.30
N SER A 112 2.39 8.61 1.72
CA SER A 112 1.21 7.91 2.25
C SER A 112 1.47 7.29 3.62
N PHE A 113 2.67 6.79 3.89
CA PHE A 113 2.98 6.06 5.11
C PHE A 113 3.44 6.93 6.27
N ALA A 114 4.42 7.83 6.03
CA ALA A 114 5.05 8.64 7.07
C ALA A 114 4.68 10.13 7.02
N GLY A 115 4.12 10.57 5.90
CA GLY A 115 3.91 11.99 5.61
C GLY A 115 5.15 12.68 5.04
N ALA A 116 4.96 13.89 4.59
CA ALA A 116 5.99 14.75 4.04
C ALA A 116 5.88 16.18 4.56
N LYS A 117 6.95 16.96 4.42
CA LYS A 117 7.01 18.38 4.78
C LYS A 117 7.61 19.16 3.64
N ASP A 118 6.95 20.21 3.23
CA ASP A 118 7.56 21.23 2.35
C ASP A 118 8.61 22.02 3.12
N ALA A 119 9.86 21.95 2.66
CA ALA A 119 10.98 22.61 3.33
C ALA A 119 10.87 24.14 3.34
N ARG A 120 10.15 24.74 2.37
CA ARG A 120 9.99 26.17 2.22
C ARG A 120 8.87 26.75 3.06
N THR A 121 7.70 26.10 2.99
CA THR A 121 6.49 26.58 3.68
C THR A 121 6.33 25.97 5.07
N GLY A 122 7.01 24.86 5.34
CA GLY A 122 6.84 24.09 6.57
C GLY A 122 5.54 23.30 6.64
N VAL A 123 4.73 23.31 5.57
CA VAL A 123 3.46 22.58 5.52
C VAL A 123 3.71 21.09 5.49
N GLU A 124 2.94 20.35 6.27
CA GLU A 124 3.00 18.90 6.38
C GLU A 124 1.71 18.26 5.86
N TRP A 125 1.83 17.14 5.14
CA TRP A 125 0.69 16.36 4.66
C TRP A 125 1.06 14.89 4.49
N GLY A 126 0.08 14.01 4.33
CA GLY A 126 0.28 12.57 4.14
C GLY A 126 -0.13 11.75 5.35
N GLY A 127 0.53 10.63 5.58
CA GLY A 127 0.18 9.72 6.69
C GLY A 127 -1.22 9.12 6.52
N VAL A 128 -1.49 8.53 5.35
CA VAL A 128 -2.83 8.08 4.95
C VAL A 128 -3.18 6.74 5.62
N THR A 129 -4.40 6.65 6.09
CA THR A 129 -4.99 5.41 6.61
C THR A 129 -6.26 5.05 5.84
N ALA A 130 -6.43 3.76 5.55
CA ALA A 130 -7.64 3.20 4.99
C ALA A 130 -8.47 2.53 6.09
N SER A 131 -9.68 3.02 6.32
CA SER A 131 -10.64 2.47 7.29
C SER A 131 -11.78 1.80 6.52
N GLY A 132 -12.00 0.50 6.71
CA GLY A 132 -12.96 -0.18 5.87
C GLY A 132 -13.36 -1.56 6.34
N LEU A 133 -14.25 -2.14 5.54
CA LEU A 133 -14.82 -3.47 5.70
C LEU A 133 -14.48 -4.31 4.47
N ARG A 134 -14.11 -5.57 4.69
CA ARG A 134 -13.94 -6.58 3.64
C ARG A 134 -14.63 -7.87 4.05
N GLY A 135 -15.41 -8.43 3.13
CA GLY A 135 -16.05 -9.73 3.27
C GLY A 135 -15.51 -10.70 2.21
N GLN A 136 -15.34 -11.94 2.58
CA GLN A 136 -14.94 -13.03 1.68
C GLN A 136 -15.75 -14.28 1.96
N ILE A 137 -16.13 -14.96 0.91
CA ILE A 137 -16.67 -16.33 0.95
C ILE A 137 -15.69 -17.21 0.19
N SER A 138 -15.39 -18.38 0.73
CA SER A 138 -14.50 -19.35 0.11
C SER A 138 -15.05 -20.76 0.23
N PHE A 139 -14.67 -21.60 -0.73
CA PHE A 139 -14.92 -23.02 -0.75
C PHE A 139 -13.60 -23.74 -0.99
N ASP A 140 -13.33 -24.83 -0.26
CA ASP A 140 -12.15 -25.66 -0.44
C ASP A 140 -12.48 -27.12 -0.11
N ASN A 141 -12.20 -28.03 -1.05
CA ASN A 141 -12.43 -29.47 -0.90
C ASN A 141 -11.14 -30.28 -1.03
N GLN A 142 -9.98 -29.65 -0.87
CA GLN A 142 -8.63 -30.25 -0.98
C GLN A 142 -8.26 -30.76 -2.40
N ARG A 143 -9.10 -30.59 -3.41
CA ARG A 143 -8.80 -30.77 -4.83
C ARG A 143 -8.71 -29.42 -5.52
N TYR A 144 -9.64 -28.56 -5.22
CA TYR A 144 -9.67 -27.17 -5.66
C TYR A 144 -10.32 -26.29 -4.61
N GLY A 145 -10.01 -25.04 -4.65
CA GLY A 145 -10.70 -24.01 -3.87
C GLY A 145 -11.08 -22.84 -4.74
N THR A 146 -12.11 -22.12 -4.31
CA THR A 146 -12.55 -20.87 -4.94
C THR A 146 -12.90 -19.85 -3.87
N TYR A 147 -12.79 -18.59 -4.22
CA TYR A 147 -13.15 -17.48 -3.34
C TYR A 147 -13.75 -16.33 -4.11
N LEU A 148 -14.56 -15.55 -3.41
CA LEU A 148 -15.10 -14.26 -3.84
C LEU A 148 -14.98 -13.30 -2.65
N TYR A 149 -14.46 -12.10 -2.89
CA TYR A 149 -14.44 -11.05 -1.88
C TYR A 149 -14.91 -9.71 -2.44
N ALA A 150 -15.42 -8.89 -1.54
CA ALA A 150 -15.74 -7.49 -1.78
C ALA A 150 -15.30 -6.67 -0.58
N GLY A 151 -14.90 -5.44 -0.81
CA GLY A 151 -14.47 -4.51 0.22
C GLY A 151 -14.77 -3.07 -0.14
N TRP A 152 -14.85 -2.26 0.89
CA TRP A 152 -14.96 -0.81 0.82
C TRP A 152 -14.07 -0.19 1.89
N ALA A 153 -13.43 0.93 1.59
CA ALA A 153 -12.63 1.70 2.54
C ALA A 153 -12.68 3.19 2.24
N SER A 154 -12.73 4.00 3.30
CA SER A 154 -12.42 5.42 3.27
C SER A 154 -10.95 5.63 3.58
N LEU A 155 -10.31 6.49 2.80
CA LEU A 155 -8.90 6.82 2.92
C LEU A 155 -8.75 8.27 3.35
N ASP A 156 -8.10 8.49 4.49
CA ASP A 156 -7.92 9.81 5.09
C ASP A 156 -6.48 10.00 5.54
N GLY A 157 -5.96 11.22 5.40
CA GLY A 157 -4.63 11.63 5.85
C GLY A 157 -4.58 13.08 6.26
N LYS A 158 -3.49 13.50 6.92
CA LYS A 158 -3.30 14.89 7.31
C LYS A 158 -3.15 15.77 6.07
N ASN A 159 -4.00 16.78 5.92
CA ASN A 159 -4.00 17.69 4.77
C ASN A 159 -4.00 16.96 3.41
N VAL A 160 -4.63 15.80 3.35
CA VAL A 160 -4.87 15.01 2.15
C VAL A 160 -6.38 15.00 1.89
N GLU A 161 -6.79 15.14 0.64
CA GLU A 161 -8.19 15.03 0.28
C GLU A 161 -8.66 13.60 0.51
N SER A 162 -9.80 13.44 1.21
CA SER A 162 -10.40 12.13 1.50
C SER A 162 -10.78 11.42 0.20
N ASN A 163 -10.69 10.11 0.21
CA ASN A 163 -10.99 9.28 -0.95
C ASN A 163 -11.71 8.00 -0.53
N GLU A 164 -12.44 7.39 -1.44
CA GLU A 164 -13.06 6.09 -1.21
C GLU A 164 -12.49 5.04 -2.16
N ARG A 165 -12.47 3.80 -1.69
CA ARG A 165 -12.07 2.64 -2.49
C ARG A 165 -13.11 1.55 -2.40
N VAL A 166 -13.50 1.03 -3.54
CA VAL A 166 -14.25 -0.23 -3.65
C VAL A 166 -13.36 -1.27 -4.30
N GLU A 167 -13.36 -2.48 -3.78
CA GLU A 167 -12.62 -3.61 -4.33
C GLU A 167 -13.50 -4.84 -4.48
N LEU A 168 -13.26 -5.61 -5.51
CA LEU A 168 -13.90 -6.89 -5.80
C LEU A 168 -12.86 -7.86 -6.33
N GLY A 169 -12.94 -9.13 -5.95
CA GLY A 169 -12.08 -10.12 -6.55
C GLY A 169 -12.57 -11.54 -6.33
N SER A 170 -12.14 -12.41 -7.21
CA SER A 170 -12.46 -13.82 -7.18
C SER A 170 -11.29 -14.65 -7.69
N GLY A 171 -11.32 -15.94 -7.40
CA GLY A 171 -10.34 -16.85 -7.96
C GLY A 171 -10.72 -18.29 -7.75
N ILE A 172 -10.04 -19.14 -8.52
CA ILE A 172 -10.07 -20.58 -8.40
C ILE A 172 -8.63 -21.10 -8.40
N TYR A 173 -8.34 -22.05 -7.57
CA TYR A 173 -7.04 -22.72 -7.53
C TYR A 173 -7.21 -24.22 -7.38
N TRP A 174 -6.26 -24.95 -7.91
CA TRP A 174 -6.18 -26.41 -7.84
C TRP A 174 -4.96 -26.82 -7.04
N TYR A 175 -5.10 -27.90 -6.29
CA TYR A 175 -3.99 -28.58 -5.65
C TYR A 175 -3.31 -29.48 -6.68
N LEU A 176 -2.22 -28.97 -7.27
CA LEU A 176 -1.43 -29.71 -8.26
C LEU A 176 -0.59 -30.79 -7.59
N PHE A 177 -0.22 -30.58 -6.34
CA PHE A 177 0.44 -31.51 -5.46
C PHE A 177 0.10 -31.18 -4.01
N SER A 178 -0.19 -32.19 -3.19
CA SER A 178 -0.44 -32.01 -1.76
C SER A 178 -0.17 -33.30 -1.00
N ASN A 179 0.67 -33.21 0.03
CA ASN A 179 0.88 -34.21 1.05
C ASN A 179 0.95 -33.55 2.44
N GLU A 180 1.35 -34.29 3.47
CA GLU A 180 1.42 -33.76 4.84
C GLU A 180 2.41 -32.61 4.99
N ASP A 181 3.51 -32.59 4.22
CA ASP A 181 4.64 -31.67 4.39
C ASP A 181 4.85 -30.73 3.22
N ALA A 182 4.15 -30.89 2.10
CA ALA A 182 4.30 -30.02 0.94
C ALA A 182 3.00 -29.83 0.17
N ARG A 183 2.84 -28.64 -0.41
CA ARG A 183 1.67 -28.26 -1.18
C ARG A 183 2.06 -27.34 -2.34
N LEU A 184 1.60 -27.70 -3.55
CA LEU A 184 1.66 -26.86 -4.73
C LEU A 184 0.25 -26.54 -5.19
N THR A 185 -0.05 -25.27 -5.34
CA THR A 185 -1.30 -24.80 -5.96
C THR A 185 -1.01 -23.91 -7.15
N GLY A 186 -1.89 -23.96 -8.13
CA GLY A 186 -1.91 -23.07 -9.26
C GLY A 186 -3.35 -22.69 -9.60
N GLY A 187 -3.59 -21.51 -10.14
CA GLY A 187 -4.95 -21.04 -10.28
C GLY A 187 -5.15 -19.90 -11.27
N LEU A 188 -6.34 -19.32 -11.22
CA LEU A 188 -6.73 -18.10 -11.91
C LEU A 188 -7.31 -17.13 -10.87
N SER A 189 -7.00 -15.87 -11.01
CA SER A 189 -7.53 -14.80 -10.15
C SER A 189 -7.99 -13.61 -10.98
N LEU A 190 -9.08 -13.00 -10.54
CA LEU A 190 -9.61 -11.73 -11.06
C LEU A 190 -9.65 -10.75 -9.91
N SER A 191 -9.27 -9.51 -10.17
CA SER A 191 -9.47 -8.41 -9.23
C SER A 191 -9.86 -7.14 -9.96
N ALA A 192 -10.70 -6.34 -9.32
CA ALA A 192 -11.11 -5.02 -9.74
C ALA A 192 -11.03 -4.06 -8.56
N GLN A 193 -10.61 -2.82 -8.82
CA GLN A 193 -10.62 -1.74 -7.84
C GLN A 193 -11.07 -0.45 -8.52
N HIS A 194 -11.74 0.38 -7.73
CA HIS A 194 -12.13 1.72 -8.12
C HIS A 194 -11.87 2.67 -6.95
N TYR A 195 -11.27 3.81 -7.27
CA TYR A 195 -11.13 4.92 -6.35
C TYR A 195 -11.89 6.12 -6.92
N ASP A 196 -12.49 6.91 -6.04
CA ASP A 196 -13.25 8.09 -6.47
C ASP A 196 -12.32 9.14 -7.09
N ASP A 197 -11.11 9.29 -6.51
CA ASP A 197 -10.14 10.29 -6.91
C ASP A 197 -8.73 9.74 -7.14
N ASN A 198 -8.04 10.29 -8.16
CA ASN A 198 -6.62 10.02 -8.39
C ASN A 198 -5.75 10.79 -7.40
N GLN A 199 -5.23 10.12 -6.38
CA GLN A 199 -4.38 10.62 -5.31
C GLN A 199 -2.91 10.17 -5.45
N SER A 200 -2.50 9.68 -6.63
CA SER A 200 -1.19 9.05 -6.83
C SER A 200 -0.01 10.02 -6.92
N PHE A 201 -0.26 11.31 -6.87
CA PHE A 201 0.78 12.33 -6.95
C PHE A 201 1.31 12.74 -5.56
N TYR A 202 2.40 13.53 -5.56
CA TYR A 202 3.13 13.91 -4.35
C TYR A 202 3.04 15.39 -4.01
N THR A 203 2.26 16.16 -4.75
CA THR A 203 2.02 17.58 -4.48
C THR A 203 1.02 17.76 -3.35
N TYR A 204 1.04 18.94 -2.73
CA TYR A 204 0.23 19.21 -1.54
C TYR A 204 -1.25 18.88 -1.72
N GLY A 205 -1.80 18.16 -0.77
CA GLY A 205 -3.16 17.68 -0.77
C GLY A 205 -3.37 16.29 -1.39
N HIS A 206 -2.38 15.77 -2.14
CA HIS A 206 -2.38 14.38 -2.63
C HIS A 206 -1.87 13.39 -1.58
N GLY A 207 -2.33 12.15 -1.67
CA GLY A 207 -1.97 11.09 -0.74
C GLY A 207 -0.72 10.30 -1.12
N GLY A 208 -0.26 10.35 -2.37
CA GLY A 208 0.91 9.63 -2.85
C GLY A 208 0.75 8.11 -2.89
N TYR A 209 -0.44 7.59 -3.11
CA TYR A 209 -0.73 6.16 -3.18
C TYR A 209 -1.42 5.79 -4.50
N PHE A 210 -1.34 4.53 -4.88
CA PHE A 210 -1.98 3.99 -6.06
C PHE A 210 -3.50 4.08 -5.96
N SER A 211 -4.12 4.89 -6.82
CA SER A 211 -5.55 5.22 -6.77
C SER A 211 -6.16 5.38 -8.16
N PRO A 212 -6.23 4.30 -8.94
CA PRO A 212 -6.86 4.33 -10.26
C PRO A 212 -8.39 4.40 -10.14
N GLN A 213 -9.03 5.09 -11.10
CA GLN A 213 -10.48 5.11 -11.23
C GLN A 213 -11.00 3.80 -11.84
N SER A 214 -10.15 3.09 -12.57
CA SER A 214 -10.43 1.71 -12.95
C SER A 214 -9.15 0.87 -12.93
N PHE A 215 -9.19 -0.21 -12.18
CA PHE A 215 -8.16 -1.24 -12.19
C PHE A 215 -8.79 -2.60 -12.38
N PHE A 216 -8.29 -3.36 -13.33
CA PHE A 216 -8.65 -4.75 -13.55
C PHE A 216 -7.39 -5.59 -13.70
N SER A 217 -7.38 -6.76 -13.09
CA SER A 217 -6.28 -7.72 -13.22
C SER A 217 -6.82 -9.13 -13.41
N LEU A 218 -6.27 -9.84 -14.39
CA LEU A 218 -6.43 -11.28 -14.58
C LEU A 218 -5.06 -11.91 -14.41
N GLY A 219 -4.90 -12.77 -13.41
CA GLY A 219 -3.64 -13.37 -13.04
C GLY A 219 -3.67 -14.88 -12.95
N VAL A 220 -2.48 -15.47 -13.06
CA VAL A 220 -2.21 -16.90 -12.86
C VAL A 220 -1.32 -17.03 -11.63
N PRO A 221 -1.90 -17.21 -10.43
CA PRO A 221 -1.15 -17.42 -9.21
C PRO A 221 -0.62 -18.84 -9.09
N PHE A 222 0.59 -18.98 -8.52
CA PHE A 222 1.20 -20.20 -8.07
C PHE A 222 1.67 -20.05 -6.62
N SER A 223 1.53 -21.11 -5.85
CA SER A 223 2.05 -21.14 -4.48
C SER A 223 2.64 -22.51 -4.20
N TRP A 224 3.89 -22.53 -3.74
CA TRP A 224 4.58 -23.68 -3.20
C TRP A 224 4.84 -23.45 -1.72
N ALA A 225 4.39 -24.39 -0.89
CA ALA A 225 4.65 -24.40 0.55
C ALA A 225 5.25 -25.74 0.95
N GLN A 226 6.22 -25.72 1.85
CA GLN A 226 6.83 -26.93 2.39
C GLN A 226 7.24 -26.71 3.83
N ARG A 227 7.18 -27.79 4.63
CA ARG A 227 7.67 -27.81 6.01
C ARG A 227 8.56 -29.00 6.28
N GLY A 228 9.42 -28.88 7.24
CA GLY A 228 10.18 -29.96 7.86
C GLY A 228 9.92 -29.98 9.37
N ALA A 229 10.75 -30.69 10.11
CA ALA A 229 10.61 -30.81 11.56
C ALA A 229 10.70 -29.44 12.26
N ASN A 230 11.63 -28.58 11.83
CA ASN A 230 11.92 -27.31 12.49
C ASN A 230 11.84 -26.10 11.57
N TRP A 231 11.34 -26.24 10.35
CA TRP A 231 11.24 -25.14 9.40
C TRP A 231 9.97 -25.25 8.55
N SER A 232 9.53 -24.12 8.06
CA SER A 232 8.45 -24.02 7.09
C SER A 232 8.72 -22.82 6.18
N TYR A 233 8.44 -22.95 4.89
CA TYR A 233 8.51 -21.84 3.95
C TYR A 233 7.39 -21.89 2.93
N GLN A 234 7.15 -20.77 2.30
CA GLN A 234 6.25 -20.61 1.18
C GLN A 234 6.84 -19.65 0.15
N VAL A 235 6.69 -20.02 -1.12
CA VAL A 235 6.95 -19.12 -2.25
C VAL A 235 5.65 -18.95 -3.01
N GLN A 236 5.31 -17.70 -3.30
CA GLN A 236 4.12 -17.33 -4.04
C GLN A 236 4.53 -16.49 -5.24
N SER A 237 3.90 -16.70 -6.37
CA SER A 237 4.08 -15.89 -7.57
C SER A 237 2.78 -15.73 -8.31
N SER A 238 2.64 -14.63 -9.01
CA SER A 238 1.54 -14.43 -9.95
C SER A 238 2.06 -13.67 -11.16
N VAL A 239 1.52 -14.00 -12.32
CA VAL A 239 1.73 -13.25 -13.55
C VAL A 239 0.40 -13.09 -14.25
N GLY A 240 0.17 -11.95 -14.87
CA GLY A 240 -1.11 -11.69 -15.50
C GLY A 240 -1.13 -10.42 -16.32
N VAL A 241 -2.32 -10.04 -16.76
CA VAL A 241 -2.57 -8.80 -17.47
C VAL A 241 -3.31 -7.85 -16.54
N GLN A 242 -2.91 -6.59 -16.59
CA GLN A 242 -3.52 -5.50 -15.82
C GLN A 242 -3.97 -4.39 -16.76
N TYR A 243 -5.14 -3.84 -16.51
CA TYR A 243 -5.63 -2.60 -17.08
C TYR A 243 -5.75 -1.56 -15.97
N ILE A 244 -5.19 -0.39 -16.21
CA ILE A 244 -5.15 0.72 -15.24
C ILE A 244 -5.63 1.96 -15.98
N ASP A 245 -6.61 2.64 -15.44
CA ASP A 245 -7.09 3.93 -15.90
C ASP A 245 -7.09 4.92 -14.75
N GLN A 246 -6.45 6.07 -14.95
CA GLN A 246 -6.29 7.12 -13.97
C GLN A 246 -6.75 8.44 -14.56
N ASP A 247 -7.73 9.05 -13.95
CA ASP A 247 -8.21 10.37 -14.31
C ASP A 247 -7.13 11.45 -14.09
N GLY A 248 -7.25 12.53 -14.82
CA GLY A 248 -6.45 13.72 -14.58
C GLY A 248 -6.80 14.33 -13.22
N ALA A 249 -5.80 14.87 -12.54
CA ALA A 249 -5.99 15.47 -11.22
C ALA A 249 -5.49 16.92 -11.19
N PRO A 250 -6.02 17.79 -10.32
CA PRO A 250 -5.44 19.11 -10.08
C PRO A 250 -4.00 18.94 -9.56
N TYR A 251 -3.13 19.93 -9.82
CA TYR A 251 -1.76 19.88 -9.34
C TYR A 251 -1.71 19.86 -7.81
N TYR A 252 -2.49 20.74 -7.17
CA TYR A 252 -2.75 20.71 -5.74
C TYR A 252 -4.19 20.28 -5.47
N ARG A 253 -4.38 19.39 -4.51
CA ARG A 253 -5.72 19.02 -4.03
C ARG A 253 -6.28 20.05 -3.04
N ASP A 254 -5.41 20.84 -2.40
CA ASP A 254 -5.84 22.01 -1.64
C ASP A 254 -6.41 23.09 -2.57
N LYS A 255 -7.65 23.50 -2.36
CA LYS A 255 -8.37 24.42 -3.22
C LYS A 255 -7.74 25.81 -3.26
N GLY A 256 -7.16 26.27 -2.14
CA GLY A 256 -6.49 27.56 -2.06
C GLY A 256 -5.22 27.58 -2.87
N ALA A 257 -4.37 26.59 -2.70
CA ALA A 257 -3.13 26.43 -3.46
C ALA A 257 -3.40 26.25 -4.96
N GLN A 258 -4.42 25.46 -5.31
CA GLN A 258 -4.80 25.25 -6.71
C GLN A 258 -5.30 26.53 -7.37
N SER A 259 -6.19 27.28 -6.72
CA SER A 259 -6.70 28.57 -7.26
C SER A 259 -5.59 29.60 -7.43
N ALA A 260 -4.62 29.64 -6.51
CA ALA A 260 -3.45 30.51 -6.63
C ALA A 260 -2.59 30.12 -7.85
N LEU A 261 -2.37 28.83 -8.06
CA LEU A 261 -1.65 28.31 -9.22
C LEU A 261 -2.36 28.63 -10.55
N GLU A 262 -3.67 28.46 -10.60
CA GLU A 262 -4.49 28.75 -11.79
C GLU A 262 -4.49 30.24 -12.12
N SER A 263 -4.56 31.12 -11.11
CA SER A 263 -4.46 32.57 -11.28
C SER A 263 -3.08 32.97 -11.81
N LEU A 264 -2.02 32.36 -11.30
CA LEU A 264 -0.66 32.59 -11.77
C LEU A 264 -0.50 32.12 -13.22
N ALA A 265 -1.03 30.95 -13.57
CA ALA A 265 -1.00 30.42 -14.93
C ALA A 265 -1.74 31.32 -15.93
N ALA A 266 -2.90 31.85 -15.53
CA ALA A 266 -3.67 32.79 -16.35
C ALA A 266 -2.89 34.11 -16.58
N THR A 267 -2.27 34.67 -15.54
CA THR A 267 -1.45 35.86 -15.61
C THR A 267 -0.24 35.66 -16.55
N TYR A 268 0.40 34.50 -16.45
CA TYR A 268 1.51 34.18 -17.32
C TYR A 268 1.07 34.02 -18.78
N ALA A 269 0.01 33.28 -19.03
CA ALA A 269 -0.52 33.10 -20.40
C ALA A 269 -0.88 34.44 -21.06
N ALA A 270 -1.38 35.39 -20.28
CA ALA A 270 -1.68 36.76 -20.77
C ALA A 270 -0.43 37.57 -21.14
N ASN A 271 0.73 37.27 -20.56
CA ASN A 271 1.98 38.00 -20.74
C ASN A 271 3.04 37.24 -21.54
N ALA A 272 2.84 35.95 -21.78
CA ALA A 272 3.80 35.12 -22.49
C ALA A 272 3.86 35.48 -23.97
N THR A 273 5.05 35.84 -24.46
CA THR A 273 5.32 36.10 -25.88
C THR A 273 5.78 34.85 -26.63
N ASP A 274 6.09 33.78 -25.92
CA ASP A 274 6.68 32.54 -26.43
C ASP A 274 5.69 31.38 -26.58
N GLY A 275 4.39 31.59 -26.25
CA GLY A 275 3.33 30.59 -26.35
C GLY A 275 3.42 29.47 -25.31
N ARG A 276 4.26 29.58 -24.28
CA ARG A 276 4.32 28.60 -23.20
C ARG A 276 3.06 28.64 -22.33
N VAL A 277 2.56 27.48 -21.96
CA VAL A 277 1.40 27.32 -21.08
C VAL A 277 1.84 26.53 -19.83
N LEU A 278 1.42 27.01 -18.68
CA LEU A 278 1.60 26.27 -17.43
C LEU A 278 0.53 25.22 -17.26
N ASN A 279 0.98 24.01 -17.03
CA ASN A 279 0.08 22.93 -16.65
C ASN A 279 -0.29 23.05 -15.18
N THR A 280 -1.57 23.29 -14.91
CA THR A 280 -2.13 23.33 -13.56
C THR A 280 -2.77 22.00 -13.14
N ARG A 281 -2.69 20.99 -14.00
CA ARG A 281 -3.29 19.67 -13.79
C ARG A 281 -2.36 18.56 -14.29
N TYR A 282 -2.42 17.43 -13.65
CA TYR A 282 -1.87 16.17 -14.15
C TYR A 282 -2.81 15.58 -15.21
N ALA A 283 -2.23 15.04 -16.28
CA ALA A 283 -3.00 14.43 -17.35
C ALA A 283 -3.56 13.07 -16.93
N ALA A 284 -4.72 12.73 -17.47
CA ALA A 284 -5.27 11.38 -17.41
C ALA A 284 -4.37 10.38 -18.11
N GLN A 285 -4.36 9.14 -17.67
CA GLN A 285 -3.51 8.09 -18.21
C GLN A 285 -4.22 6.75 -18.16
N SER A 286 -4.18 5.99 -19.25
CA SER A 286 -4.61 4.60 -19.24
C SER A 286 -3.54 3.69 -19.84
N LYS A 287 -3.43 2.48 -19.31
CA LYS A 287 -2.42 1.51 -19.75
C LYS A 287 -2.88 0.08 -19.49
N THR A 288 -2.63 -0.76 -20.47
CA THR A 288 -2.65 -2.22 -20.31
C THR A 288 -1.22 -2.73 -20.25
N GLY A 289 -0.92 -3.62 -19.35
CA GLY A 289 0.43 -4.16 -19.18
C GLY A 289 0.46 -5.50 -18.48
N ILE A 290 1.66 -6.05 -18.37
CA ILE A 290 1.89 -7.28 -17.59
C ILE A 290 2.08 -6.90 -16.13
N GLY A 291 1.27 -7.52 -15.25
CA GLY A 291 1.44 -7.51 -13.82
C GLY A 291 2.16 -8.78 -13.35
N TYR A 292 3.04 -8.66 -12.38
CA TYR A 292 3.66 -9.80 -11.74
C TYR A 292 3.87 -9.54 -10.25
N SER A 293 3.85 -10.61 -9.48
CA SER A 293 4.24 -10.58 -8.07
C SER A 293 5.07 -11.81 -7.73
N LEU A 294 5.99 -11.66 -6.81
CA LEU A 294 6.79 -12.74 -6.23
C LEU A 294 6.92 -12.47 -4.74
N GLY A 295 6.59 -13.48 -3.94
CA GLY A 295 6.72 -13.44 -2.50
C GLY A 295 7.37 -14.71 -1.98
N ALA A 296 8.18 -14.59 -0.96
CA ALA A 296 8.75 -15.70 -0.21
C ALA A 296 8.65 -15.41 1.29
N SER A 297 8.27 -16.39 2.06
CA SER A 297 8.26 -16.31 3.52
C SER A 297 8.75 -17.61 4.12
N GLY A 298 9.37 -17.54 5.27
CA GLY A 298 9.87 -18.72 5.96
C GLY A 298 10.03 -18.48 7.44
N GLU A 299 9.99 -19.56 8.20
CA GLU A 299 10.20 -19.57 9.63
C GLU A 299 10.97 -20.82 10.03
N VAL A 300 11.90 -20.66 10.96
CA VAL A 300 12.65 -21.75 11.56
C VAL A 300 12.51 -21.71 13.07
N ARG A 301 12.30 -22.88 13.67
CA ARG A 301 12.31 -23.07 15.12
C ARG A 301 13.75 -23.22 15.59
N LEU A 302 14.22 -22.29 16.43
CA LEU A 302 15.58 -22.26 16.97
C LEU A 302 15.72 -23.07 18.27
N GLY A 303 14.63 -23.28 19.00
CA GLY A 303 14.57 -23.99 20.27
C GLY A 303 13.16 -23.91 20.88
N ASP A 304 13.01 -24.26 22.14
CA ASP A 304 11.73 -24.28 22.81
C ASP A 304 11.10 -22.88 22.82
N GLY A 305 10.04 -22.73 22.06
CA GLY A 305 9.27 -21.50 21.95
C GLY A 305 9.89 -20.39 21.06
N PHE A 306 11.15 -20.49 20.61
CA PHE A 306 11.79 -19.47 19.77
C PHE A 306 11.72 -19.79 18.29
N PHE A 307 11.30 -18.79 17.50
CA PHE A 307 11.21 -18.87 16.06
C PHE A 307 11.84 -17.63 15.42
N LEU A 308 12.66 -17.84 14.42
CA LEU A 308 13.17 -16.80 13.53
C LEU A 308 12.44 -16.92 12.19
N GLY A 309 11.85 -15.83 11.74
CA GLY A 309 11.14 -15.81 10.48
C GLY A 309 11.44 -14.56 9.66
N GLY A 310 11.03 -14.62 8.41
CA GLY A 310 11.16 -13.51 7.50
C GLY A 310 10.27 -13.64 6.27
N ALA A 311 10.09 -12.53 5.60
CA ALA A 311 9.37 -12.46 4.34
C ALA A 311 10.04 -11.46 3.40
N LEU A 312 9.97 -11.76 2.11
CA LEU A 312 10.40 -10.90 1.01
C LEU A 312 9.27 -10.83 0.00
N GLY A 313 9.08 -9.67 -0.61
CA GLY A 313 8.08 -9.48 -1.65
C GLY A 313 8.55 -8.52 -2.72
N MET A 314 8.06 -8.73 -3.91
CA MET A 314 8.20 -7.85 -5.06
C MET A 314 6.91 -7.90 -5.87
N ASP A 315 6.37 -6.75 -6.21
CA ASP A 315 5.24 -6.64 -7.12
C ASP A 315 5.40 -5.43 -8.03
N ASN A 316 4.59 -5.40 -9.07
CA ASN A 316 4.48 -4.26 -9.94
C ASN A 316 3.02 -3.95 -10.28
N ALA A 317 2.74 -2.66 -10.37
CA ALA A 317 1.54 -2.14 -11.01
C ALA A 317 1.98 -1.02 -11.96
N ARG A 318 1.94 -1.25 -13.27
CA ARG A 318 2.37 -0.31 -14.30
C ARG A 318 3.88 0.04 -14.19
N ASP A 319 4.19 1.30 -13.89
CA ASP A 319 5.56 1.83 -13.71
C ASP A 319 5.98 1.83 -12.23
N TYR A 320 5.09 1.44 -11.35
CA TYR A 320 5.34 1.29 -9.93
C TYR A 320 5.87 -0.10 -9.64
N ARG A 321 6.95 -0.16 -8.87
CA ARG A 321 7.52 -1.41 -8.35
C ARG A 321 7.71 -1.29 -6.86
N GLN A 322 7.22 -2.26 -6.14
CA GLN A 322 7.39 -2.33 -4.71
C GLN A 322 8.29 -3.51 -4.34
N TYR A 323 9.18 -3.27 -3.40
CA TYR A 323 9.98 -4.30 -2.76
C TYR A 323 9.72 -4.23 -1.27
N THR A 324 9.40 -5.36 -0.69
CA THR A 324 9.15 -5.48 0.75
C THR A 324 10.08 -6.52 1.34
N GLY A 325 10.50 -6.30 2.59
CA GLY A 325 11.32 -7.26 3.29
C GLY A 325 11.21 -7.04 4.79
N GLY A 326 11.18 -8.14 5.53
CA GLY A 326 11.10 -8.11 6.98
C GLY A 326 11.68 -9.36 7.61
N LEU A 327 12.25 -9.18 8.79
CA LEU A 327 12.69 -10.26 9.67
C LEU A 327 12.00 -10.09 11.02
N TYR A 328 11.67 -11.19 11.65
CA TYR A 328 11.10 -11.17 12.99
C TYR A 328 11.63 -12.31 13.84
N LEU A 329 11.64 -12.07 15.15
CA LEU A 329 11.81 -13.09 16.17
C LEU A 329 10.47 -13.24 16.91
N ARG A 330 9.97 -14.46 17.01
CA ARG A 330 8.74 -14.79 17.72
C ARG A 330 9.04 -15.73 18.88
N TYR A 331 8.43 -15.47 20.01
CA TYR A 331 8.46 -16.36 21.17
C TYR A 331 7.05 -16.79 21.53
N LEU A 332 6.85 -18.08 21.71
CA LEU A 332 5.61 -18.66 22.21
C LEU A 332 5.80 -19.07 23.67
N PHE A 333 4.90 -18.64 24.53
CA PHE A 333 4.91 -18.97 25.96
C PHE A 333 4.36 -20.35 26.26
N ASP A 334 3.61 -20.94 25.32
CA ASP A 334 3.07 -22.29 25.40
C ASP A 334 3.95 -23.29 24.65
N ASP A 335 3.71 -24.60 24.89
CA ASP A 335 4.47 -25.66 24.23
C ASP A 335 4.37 -25.57 22.71
N ALA A 336 5.50 -25.33 22.08
CA ALA A 336 5.65 -25.24 20.64
C ALA A 336 5.97 -26.61 19.98
N GLY A 337 5.72 -27.71 20.66
CA GLY A 337 6.14 -29.08 20.25
C GLY A 337 5.46 -29.67 19.03
N GLY A 338 4.46 -29.00 18.43
CA GLY A 338 3.77 -29.45 17.23
C GLY A 338 4.59 -29.33 15.94
N ALA A 339 4.07 -29.90 14.84
CA ALA A 339 4.60 -29.70 13.50
C ALA A 339 4.58 -28.22 13.10
N MET A 340 5.56 -27.80 12.29
CA MET A 340 5.57 -26.46 11.74
C MET A 340 4.32 -26.19 10.87
N PRO A 341 3.79 -24.97 10.84
CA PRO A 341 2.60 -24.65 10.07
C PRO A 341 2.83 -24.85 8.56
N LEU A 342 1.81 -25.33 7.85
CA LEU A 342 1.81 -25.48 6.39
C LEU A 342 0.50 -24.88 5.83
N PRO A 343 0.55 -23.79 5.07
CA PRO A 343 1.71 -22.95 4.78
C PRO A 343 2.25 -22.23 6.01
N VAL A 344 3.45 -21.67 5.89
CA VAL A 344 4.02 -20.80 6.93
C VAL A 344 3.07 -19.64 7.22
N ASN A 345 2.94 -19.26 8.48
CA ASN A 345 2.14 -18.13 8.91
C ASN A 345 3.07 -17.02 9.46
N PRO A 346 3.69 -16.23 8.56
CA PRO A 346 4.62 -15.19 8.98
C PRO A 346 3.91 -14.12 9.79
N TYR A 347 4.63 -13.51 10.72
CA TYR A 347 4.15 -12.30 11.35
C TYR A 347 3.89 -11.23 10.29
N ARG A 348 2.71 -10.69 10.28
CA ARG A 348 2.35 -9.55 9.43
C ARG A 348 2.37 -8.28 10.24
N SER A 349 2.97 -7.26 9.67
CA SER A 349 2.93 -5.93 10.28
C SER A 349 1.47 -5.48 10.46
N PRO A 350 1.10 -4.86 11.60
CA PRO A 350 -0.25 -4.34 11.81
C PRO A 350 -0.59 -3.17 10.87
N TYR A 351 0.35 -2.66 10.09
CA TYR A 351 0.12 -1.57 9.13
C TYR A 351 -0.37 -2.06 7.79
N SER A 352 0.04 -3.26 7.37
CA SER A 352 -0.32 -3.82 6.06
C SER A 352 -1.55 -4.72 6.14
N ASN A 353 -2.36 -4.69 5.10
CA ASN A 353 -3.43 -5.66 4.89
C ASN A 353 -2.86 -7.03 4.52
#